data_8123ff55957abf2fd18af4484aca9fcc
#
_entry.id   8123ff55957abf2fd18af4484aca9fcc
#
_cell.length_a   1.000
_cell.length_b   1.000
_cell.length_c   1.000
_cell.angle_alpha   90.00
_cell.angle_beta   90.00
_cell.angle_gamma   90.00
#
_symmetry.space_group_name_H-M   'P 1'
#
loop_
_entity.id
_entity.type
_entity.pdbx_description
1 polymer ?
#
loop_
_entity_poly.entity_id
_entity_poly.type
_entity_poly.pdbx_seq_one_letter_code
_entity_poly.pdbx_strand_id
1 'polypeptide(L)' 'CEPCKMQSPVIEELAAELDGKVKFCKVNVDEEASLALNYQIMSIPTLVVMHYGLFQGKAVGVQGKDAIREMLKKIE' A
#
# COMPACT_ATOMS: atom_id res chain seq x y z
N CYS A 1 11.82 3.16 -11.05
CA CYS A 1 11.76 2.28 -9.88
C CYS A 1 11.34 0.86 -10.29
N GLU A 2 12.31 -0.06 -10.31
CA GLU A 2 12.05 -1.45 -10.68
C GLU A 2 11.15 -2.18 -9.66
N PRO A 3 11.40 -2.04 -8.34
CA PRO A 3 10.52 -2.68 -7.37
C PRO A 3 9.08 -2.18 -7.45
N CYS A 4 8.89 -0.90 -7.77
CA CYS A 4 7.55 -0.34 -7.92
C CYS A 4 6.81 -0.99 -9.11
N LYS A 5 7.53 -1.26 -10.18
CA LYS A 5 6.96 -1.94 -11.35
C LYS A 5 6.55 -3.37 -11.03
N MET A 6 7.27 -4.01 -10.13
CA MET A 6 6.93 -5.37 -9.67
C MET A 6 5.71 -5.35 -8.75
N GLN A 7 5.57 -4.30 -7.96
CA GLN A 7 4.45 -4.18 -7.04
C GLN A 7 3.13 -3.88 -7.73
N SER A 8 3.14 -3.08 -8.78
CA SER A 8 1.91 -2.63 -9.44
C SER A 8 0.98 -3.75 -9.91
N PRO A 9 1.45 -4.81 -10.57
CA PRO A 9 0.55 -5.89 -10.98
C PRO A 9 -0.14 -6.59 -9.81
N VAL A 10 0.57 -6.76 -8.70
CA VAL A 10 0.01 -7.38 -7.49
C VAL A 10 -1.12 -6.52 -6.95
N ILE A 11 -0.90 -5.23 -6.86
CA ILE A 11 -1.91 -4.28 -6.38
C ILE A 11 -3.13 -4.27 -7.31
N GLU A 12 -2.91 -4.26 -8.61
CA GLU A 12 -4.00 -4.25 -9.59
C GLU A 12 -4.87 -5.50 -9.47
N GLU A 13 -4.25 -6.67 -9.30
CA GLU A 13 -4.99 -7.92 -9.12
C GLU A 13 -5.81 -7.91 -7.83
N LEU A 14 -5.20 -7.46 -6.73
CA LEU A 14 -5.91 -7.39 -5.45
C LEU A 14 -7.01 -6.34 -5.47
N ALA A 15 -6.81 -5.23 -6.15
CA ALA A 15 -7.83 -4.21 -6.28
C ALA A 15 -9.07 -4.76 -6.96
N ALA A 16 -8.88 -5.60 -7.99
CA ALA A 16 -9.99 -6.26 -8.67
C ALA A 16 -10.67 -7.30 -7.78
N GLU A 17 -9.89 -8.11 -7.07
CA GLU A 17 -10.41 -9.14 -6.16
C GLU A 17 -11.20 -8.56 -4.98
N LEU A 18 -10.76 -7.41 -4.48
CA LEU A 18 -11.31 -6.80 -3.28
C LEU A 18 -12.15 -5.55 -3.58
N ASP A 19 -12.60 -5.43 -4.82
CA ASP A 19 -13.45 -4.32 -5.23
C ASP A 19 -14.70 -4.24 -4.34
N GLY A 20 -14.98 -3.05 -3.85
CA GLY A 20 -16.10 -2.83 -2.94
C GLY A 20 -15.80 -3.13 -1.47
N LYS A 21 -14.68 -3.77 -1.17
CA LYS A 21 -14.28 -4.09 0.21
C LYS A 21 -13.11 -3.24 0.68
N VAL A 22 -12.13 -3.03 -0.20
CA VAL A 22 -10.92 -2.27 0.10
C VAL A 22 -10.68 -1.29 -1.02
N LYS A 23 -10.41 -0.05 -0.66
CA LYS A 23 -10.08 0.98 -1.64
C LYS A 23 -8.57 1.03 -1.80
N PHE A 24 -8.09 0.91 -3.04
CA PHE A 24 -6.67 0.98 -3.36
C PHE A 24 -6.36 2.32 -4.00
N CYS A 25 -5.32 2.97 -3.51
CA CYS A 25 -4.89 4.27 -4.02
C CYS A 25 -3.39 4.25 -4.24
N LYS A 26 -2.94 5.05 -5.20
CA LYS A 26 -1.51 5.25 -5.44
C LYS A 26 -1.13 6.67 -5.04
N VAL A 27 0.04 6.81 -4.46
CA VAL A 27 0.57 8.12 -4.07
C VAL A 27 1.96 8.27 -4.67
N ASN A 28 2.17 9.38 -5.36
CA ASN A 28 3.48 9.74 -5.88
C ASN A 28 4.20 10.55 -4.80
N VAL A 29 5.27 9.99 -4.23
CA VAL A 29 5.98 10.63 -3.12
C VAL A 29 6.69 11.92 -3.53
N ASP A 30 7.01 12.08 -4.80
CA ASP A 30 7.63 13.30 -5.29
C ASP A 30 6.62 14.45 -5.35
N GLU A 31 5.37 14.13 -5.67
CA GLU A 31 4.30 15.12 -5.71
C GLU A 31 3.66 15.35 -4.35
N GLU A 32 3.67 14.33 -3.49
CA GLU A 32 3.05 14.37 -2.18
C GLU A 32 4.09 14.20 -1.06
N ALA A 33 5.08 15.08 -1.07
CA ALA A 33 6.19 15.01 -0.13
C ALA A 33 5.74 15.08 1.34
N SER A 34 4.68 15.85 1.62
CA SER A 34 4.14 15.97 2.98
C SER A 34 3.59 14.66 3.49
N LEU A 35 2.90 13.89 2.64
CA LEU A 35 2.39 12.58 3.02
C LEU A 35 3.53 11.61 3.29
N ALA A 36 4.54 11.61 2.42
CA ALA A 36 5.70 10.75 2.61
C ALA A 36 6.39 11.03 3.94
N LEU A 37 6.51 12.31 4.28
CA LEU A 37 7.15 12.73 5.52
C LEU A 37 6.30 12.33 6.73
N ASN A 38 4.99 12.56 6.67
CA ASN A 38 4.08 12.26 7.77
C ASN A 38 4.05 10.77 8.11
N TYR A 39 4.14 9.90 7.11
CA TYR A 39 4.13 8.46 7.34
C TYR A 39 5.52 7.85 7.33
N GLN A 40 6.55 8.69 7.35
CA GLN A 40 7.95 8.28 7.42
C GLN A 40 8.33 7.31 6.29
N ILE A 41 7.92 7.65 5.07
CA ILE A 41 8.24 6.85 3.90
C ILE A 41 9.65 7.18 3.46
N MET A 42 10.56 6.24 3.63
CA MET A 42 11.99 6.43 3.33
C MET A 42 12.44 5.71 2.07
N SER A 43 11.67 4.75 1.62
CA SER A 43 11.98 4.02 0.40
C SER A 43 10.70 3.62 -0.30
N ILE A 44 10.79 3.24 -1.57
CA ILE A 44 9.64 2.83 -2.38
C ILE A 44 9.92 1.46 -3.01
N PRO A 45 8.90 0.65 -3.20
CA PRO A 45 7.52 0.89 -2.81
C PRO A 45 7.30 0.69 -1.31
N THR A 46 6.34 1.39 -0.75
CA THR A 46 5.89 1.19 0.62
C THR A 46 4.38 1.14 0.59
N LEU A 47 3.82 0.15 1.26
CA LEU A 47 2.37 0.00 1.39
C LEU A 47 1.94 0.49 2.76
N VAL A 48 0.88 1.28 2.79
CA VAL A 48 0.31 1.79 4.04
C VAL A 48 -1.15 1.34 4.09
N VAL A 49 -1.54 0.79 5.22
CA VAL A 49 -2.93 0.37 5.45
C VAL A 49 -3.59 1.36 6.39
N MET A 50 -4.74 1.88 5.96
CA MET A 50 -5.54 2.83 6.72
C MET A 50 -6.92 2.23 6.97
N HIS A 51 -7.51 2.56 8.12
CA HIS A 51 -8.86 2.11 8.45
C HIS A 51 -9.56 3.24 9.21
N TYR A 52 -10.66 3.73 8.66
CA TYR A 52 -11.37 4.90 9.19
C TYR A 52 -10.45 6.10 9.39
N GLY A 53 -9.55 6.32 8.43
CA GLY A 53 -8.62 7.44 8.47
C GLY A 53 -7.44 7.27 9.40
N LEU A 54 -7.34 6.13 10.08
CA LEU A 54 -6.25 5.87 11.03
C LEU A 54 -5.22 4.91 10.43
N PHE A 55 -3.96 5.21 10.66
CA PHE A 55 -2.85 4.37 10.25
C PHE A 55 -2.91 3.02 10.98
N GLN A 56 -2.85 1.93 10.24
CA GLN A 56 -2.91 0.58 10.80
C GLN A 56 -1.61 -0.21 10.62
N GLY A 57 -0.88 0.07 9.57
CA GLY A 57 0.36 -0.66 9.33
C GLY A 57 1.07 -0.21 8.08
N LYS A 58 2.32 -0.61 7.98
CA LYS A 58 3.19 -0.23 6.88
C LYS A 58 4.09 -1.41 6.54
N ALA A 59 4.31 -1.64 5.25
CA ALA A 59 5.25 -2.65 4.77
C ALA A 59 6.16 -2.03 3.72
N VAL A 60 7.45 -2.16 3.92
CA VAL A 60 8.47 -1.60 3.04
C VAL A 60 8.95 -2.65 2.06
N GLY A 61 9.08 -2.25 0.80
CA GLY A 61 9.52 -3.14 -0.27
C GLY A 61 8.38 -3.88 -0.93
N VAL A 62 8.71 -4.69 -1.93
CA VAL A 62 7.70 -5.43 -2.69
C VAL A 62 7.01 -6.48 -1.81
N GLN A 63 5.69 -6.47 -1.81
CA GLN A 63 4.88 -7.40 -1.04
C GLN A 63 4.04 -8.25 -2.00
N GLY A 64 4.05 -9.56 -1.78
CA GLY A 64 3.21 -10.46 -2.55
C GLY A 64 1.75 -10.40 -2.08
N LYS A 65 0.86 -11.04 -2.82
CA LYS A 65 -0.56 -11.05 -2.52
C LYS A 65 -0.87 -11.55 -1.12
N ASP A 66 -0.24 -12.64 -0.71
CA ASP A 66 -0.51 -13.25 0.59
C ASP A 66 -0.10 -12.34 1.74
N ALA A 67 1.04 -11.65 1.60
CA ALA A 67 1.49 -10.71 2.61
C ALA A 67 0.51 -9.56 2.76
N ILE A 68 0.00 -9.05 1.65
CA ILE A 68 -0.97 -7.96 1.67
C ILE A 68 -2.29 -8.42 2.27
N ARG A 69 -2.75 -9.61 1.93
CA ARG A 69 -3.97 -10.19 2.51
C ARG A 69 -3.85 -10.31 4.03
N GLU A 70 -2.67 -10.72 4.52
CA GLU A 70 -2.43 -10.81 5.96
C GLU A 70 -2.49 -9.44 6.64
N MET A 71 -1.94 -8.42 6.00
CA MET A 71 -2.03 -7.06 6.53
C MET A 71 -3.49 -6.61 6.65
N LEU A 72 -4.31 -6.93 5.65
CA LEU A 72 -5.72 -6.53 5.64
C LEU A 72 -6.56 -7.33 6.63
N LYS A 73 -6.21 -8.57 6.89
CA LYS A 73 -6.92 -9.41 7.87
C LYS A 73 -6.84 -8.84 9.28
N LYS A 74 -5.74 -8.19 9.62
CA LYS A 74 -5.52 -7.65 10.96
C LYS A 74 -6.46 -6.52 11.31
N ILE A 75 -7.11 -5.93 10.33
CA ILE A 75 -8.04 -4.81 10.54
C ILE A 75 -9.51 -5.20 10.41
N GLU A 76 -9.79 -6.47 10.17
CA GLU A 76 -11.17 -6.95 10.08
C GLU A 76 -11.81 -7.11 11.46
#